data_0c186e798be03f9a15b4c44408ba7351
#
_entry.id   0c186e798be03f9a15b4c44408ba7351
#
_cell.length_a   1.000
_cell.length_b   1.000
_cell.length_c   1.000
_cell.angle_alpha   90.00
_cell.angle_beta   90.00
_cell.angle_gamma   90.00
#
_symmetry.space_group_name_H-M   'P 1'
#
loop_
_entity.id
_entity.type
_entity.pdbx_description
1 polymer ?
#
loop_
_entity_poly.entity_id
_entity_poly.type
_entity_poly.pdbx_seq_one_letter_code
_entity_poly.pdbx_strand_id
1 'polypeptide(L)'
;MRPPHALWDSADGDGTELLPPGSRVGDWVVTGPIGAGGWSTVYAARPAGSRPGRARVALKVMPTAGLAPLQARRIVESARREVELGRGAGHPRLIGLLESFVLASPDRPSLEGAIVLVMERAAGSLRELVDAGAHEVDRGRLVAGICEGLAHLHRSGWVHADLKPENVLLGEDRSVKLSDFGLATELTGTHGHVPPLGTLDYFPPERWRAPLGELGVRVRPTADIWALGIIIHEVFAYGGSPFPGATPMARGAAVQEYGQGRAPLRMDQAVPPFWRALTADCLAPTHEARAPHTAESLLVRIAAHREAPGAGRRGARARAAVLATALYGIAGATLSSDAVRAGPPAPPDRAGAAPPRTVQVYNAERDCRGRADRAPRCSLGLAIDPVRPYTAENVVPTRVWHGDVLGTDCQVRDGETIIDEEDRRSTRWFRVRLPSGPEPRTAWLPAVRAKERPALPECP
;
A
#
# COMPACT_ATOMS: atom_id res chain seq x y z
N MET A 1 -13.53 -18.68 -20.69
CA MET A 1 -13.01 -18.02 -19.47
C MET A 1 -12.00 -18.96 -18.83
N ARG A 2 -10.70 -18.67 -18.96
CA ARG A 2 -9.64 -19.41 -18.23
C ARG A 2 -9.48 -18.77 -16.83
N PRO A 3 -9.28 -19.55 -15.76
CA PRO A 3 -9.04 -19.01 -14.45
C PRO A 3 -7.63 -18.36 -14.40
N PRO A 4 -7.41 -17.30 -13.60
CA PRO A 4 -6.11 -16.64 -13.47
C PRO A 4 -5.20 -17.43 -12.53
N HIS A 5 -4.49 -18.43 -13.06
CA HIS A 5 -3.54 -19.27 -12.31
C HIS A 5 -2.07 -19.07 -12.71
N ALA A 6 -1.71 -17.90 -13.27
CA ALA A 6 -0.38 -17.73 -13.88
C ALA A 6 0.50 -16.62 -13.25
N LEU A 7 0.36 -16.30 -11.96
CA LEU A 7 1.22 -15.27 -11.33
C LEU A 7 2.05 -15.75 -10.13
N TRP A 8 2.11 -17.06 -9.85
CA TRP A 8 2.75 -17.61 -8.65
C TRP A 8 3.93 -18.55 -8.91
N ASP A 9 4.37 -18.69 -10.15
CA ASP A 9 5.60 -19.44 -10.49
C ASP A 9 6.81 -18.49 -10.48
N SER A 10 7.33 -18.18 -9.31
CA SER A 10 8.73 -17.84 -8.99
C SER A 10 8.82 -17.22 -7.59
N ALA A 11 8.78 -18.05 -6.57
CA ALA A 11 9.23 -17.67 -5.23
C ALA A 11 10.38 -18.58 -4.82
N ASP A 12 11.57 -18.28 -5.34
CA ASP A 12 12.81 -18.65 -4.69
C ASP A 12 13.24 -17.45 -3.82
N GLY A 13 13.19 -17.61 -2.50
CA GLY A 13 13.92 -16.78 -1.56
C GLY A 13 13.12 -15.93 -0.59
N ASP A 14 12.37 -16.56 0.30
CA ASP A 14 12.39 -16.30 1.74
C ASP A 14 11.61 -17.45 2.41
N GLY A 15 12.17 -18.06 3.45
CA GLY A 15 11.84 -19.38 3.98
C GLY A 15 10.44 -19.65 4.52
N THR A 16 9.39 -19.09 3.94
CA THR A 16 8.02 -19.46 4.23
C THR A 16 7.61 -20.59 3.29
N GLU A 17 7.74 -21.83 3.74
CA GLU A 17 7.28 -23.02 3.03
C GLU A 17 5.78 -22.91 2.77
N LEU A 18 5.40 -22.61 1.52
CA LEU A 18 4.00 -22.55 1.12
C LEU A 18 3.34 -23.92 1.23
N LEU A 19 2.14 -23.96 1.76
CA LEU A 19 1.32 -25.17 1.79
C LEU A 19 0.80 -25.48 0.37
N PRO A 20 1.27 -26.54 -0.30
CA PRO A 20 0.79 -26.88 -1.62
C PRO A 20 -0.68 -27.34 -1.56
N PRO A 21 -1.43 -27.23 -2.68
CA PRO A 21 -2.76 -27.80 -2.79
C PRO A 21 -2.77 -29.27 -2.38
N GLY A 22 -3.78 -29.67 -1.59
CA GLY A 22 -3.87 -31.00 -1.00
C GLY A 22 -3.29 -31.12 0.41
N SER A 23 -2.52 -30.14 0.89
CA SER A 23 -2.03 -30.13 2.27
C SER A 23 -3.18 -30.12 3.27
N ARG A 24 -3.04 -30.95 4.30
CA ARG A 24 -4.01 -31.01 5.41
C ARG A 24 -3.59 -30.08 6.54
N VAL A 25 -4.55 -29.24 7.00
CA VAL A 25 -4.39 -28.31 8.12
C VAL A 25 -5.60 -28.50 9.04
N GLY A 26 -5.41 -29.28 10.09
CA GLY A 26 -6.53 -29.73 10.94
C GLY A 26 -7.57 -30.50 10.13
N ASP A 27 -8.83 -30.09 10.23
CA ASP A 27 -9.98 -30.64 9.48
C ASP A 27 -10.14 -30.07 8.06
N TRP A 28 -9.16 -29.33 7.55
CA TRP A 28 -9.21 -28.61 6.28
C TRP A 28 -8.16 -29.10 5.30
N VAL A 29 -8.49 -29.05 4.01
CA VAL A 29 -7.58 -29.32 2.90
C VAL A 29 -7.39 -28.06 2.09
N VAL A 30 -6.14 -27.58 2.00
CA VAL A 30 -5.74 -26.43 1.21
C VAL A 30 -6.04 -26.68 -0.27
N THR A 31 -6.63 -25.69 -0.94
CA THR A 31 -6.90 -25.71 -2.39
C THR A 31 -5.97 -24.76 -3.16
N GLY A 32 -5.34 -23.81 -2.48
CA GLY A 32 -4.36 -22.89 -3.03
C GLY A 32 -4.21 -21.62 -2.18
N PRO A 33 -3.12 -20.87 -2.35
CA PRO A 33 -2.94 -19.57 -1.71
C PRO A 33 -3.90 -18.54 -2.31
N ILE A 34 -4.39 -17.60 -1.50
CA ILE A 34 -5.28 -16.51 -1.89
C ILE A 34 -4.82 -15.15 -1.39
N GLY A 35 -3.78 -15.10 -0.56
CA GLY A 35 -3.18 -13.88 -0.06
C GLY A 35 -1.92 -14.15 0.73
N ALA A 36 -0.98 -13.23 0.71
CA ALA A 36 0.23 -13.26 1.52
C ALA A 36 0.45 -11.89 2.16
N GLY A 37 0.80 -11.88 3.43
CA GLY A 37 1.17 -10.69 4.20
C GLY A 37 2.52 -10.89 4.86
N GLY A 38 3.06 -9.85 5.48
CA GLY A 38 4.40 -9.89 6.10
C GLY A 38 4.60 -10.97 7.18
N TRP A 39 3.52 -11.49 7.78
CA TRP A 39 3.57 -12.44 8.90
C TRP A 39 2.61 -13.61 8.75
N SER A 40 1.90 -13.70 7.65
CA SER A 40 0.87 -14.73 7.43
C SER A 40 0.65 -15.01 5.96
N THR A 41 0.23 -16.24 5.67
CA THR A 41 -0.28 -16.60 4.35
C THR A 41 -1.73 -17.05 4.49
N VAL A 42 -2.59 -16.59 3.58
CA VAL A 42 -4.01 -16.96 3.55
C VAL A 42 -4.24 -17.98 2.43
N TYR A 43 -4.87 -19.09 2.77
CA TYR A 43 -5.18 -20.16 1.83
C TYR A 43 -6.68 -20.35 1.68
N ALA A 44 -7.10 -20.62 0.46
CA ALA A 44 -8.40 -21.21 0.24
C ALA A 44 -8.39 -22.67 0.69
N ALA A 45 -9.44 -23.12 1.39
CA ALA A 45 -9.54 -24.50 1.84
C ALA A 45 -10.98 -25.03 1.78
N ARG A 46 -11.08 -26.36 1.81
CA ARG A 46 -12.33 -27.12 1.89
C ARG A 46 -12.25 -28.10 3.04
N PRO A 47 -13.39 -28.61 3.55
CA PRO A 47 -13.39 -29.68 4.55
C PRO A 47 -12.61 -30.91 4.08
N ALA A 48 -11.89 -31.57 4.98
CA ALA A 48 -11.14 -32.81 4.70
C ALA A 48 -12.04 -34.05 4.46
N GLY A 49 -13.28 -34.00 4.90
CA GLY A 49 -14.28 -35.08 4.72
C GLY A 49 -15.49 -34.57 3.96
N SER A 50 -16.27 -35.55 3.42
CA SER A 50 -17.57 -35.28 2.79
C SER A 50 -18.63 -34.97 3.85
N ARG A 51 -18.55 -33.83 4.50
CA ARG A 51 -19.61 -33.29 5.37
C ARG A 51 -20.48 -32.37 4.54
N PRO A 52 -21.74 -32.75 4.21
CA PRO A 52 -22.67 -31.87 3.50
C PRO A 52 -22.87 -30.58 4.30
N GLY A 53 -22.75 -29.41 3.65
CA GLY A 53 -23.08 -28.14 4.27
C GLY A 53 -21.89 -27.34 4.85
N ARG A 54 -20.67 -27.88 4.93
CA ARG A 54 -19.48 -27.07 5.28
C ARG A 54 -19.00 -26.30 4.05
N ALA A 55 -19.09 -24.96 4.09
CA ALA A 55 -18.68 -24.06 3.05
C ALA A 55 -17.14 -24.06 2.86
N ARG A 56 -16.67 -23.55 1.71
CA ARG A 56 -15.26 -23.20 1.50
C ARG A 56 -14.87 -22.10 2.49
N VAL A 57 -13.63 -22.17 3.00
CA VAL A 57 -13.10 -21.25 4.02
C VAL A 57 -11.81 -20.59 3.55
N ALA A 58 -11.40 -19.56 4.26
CA ALA A 58 -10.06 -19.01 4.21
C ALA A 58 -9.30 -19.44 5.47
N LEU A 59 -8.08 -19.96 5.31
CA LEU A 59 -7.16 -20.29 6.41
C LEU A 59 -6.06 -19.26 6.44
N LYS A 60 -6.01 -18.43 7.48
CA LYS A 60 -4.88 -17.54 7.74
C LYS A 60 -3.89 -18.29 8.63
N VAL A 61 -2.74 -18.64 8.07
CA VAL A 61 -1.67 -19.39 8.75
C VAL A 61 -0.58 -18.41 9.13
N MET A 62 -0.26 -18.35 10.41
CA MET A 62 0.76 -17.47 11.00
C MET A 62 1.86 -18.32 11.61
N PRO A 63 2.98 -18.57 10.90
CA PRO A 63 4.12 -19.31 11.43
C PRO A 63 4.73 -18.60 12.64
N THR A 64 5.13 -19.40 13.65
CA THR A 64 5.81 -18.89 14.85
C THR A 64 7.19 -19.53 15.03
N ALA A 65 7.45 -20.65 14.35
CA ALA A 65 8.71 -21.36 14.42
C ALA A 65 9.86 -20.53 13.83
N GLY A 66 11.02 -20.59 14.47
CA GLY A 66 12.23 -19.88 14.01
C GLY A 66 12.23 -18.37 14.25
N LEU A 67 11.17 -17.80 14.82
CA LEU A 67 11.08 -16.37 15.10
C LEU A 67 11.75 -16.01 16.44
N ALA A 68 12.30 -14.80 16.51
CA ALA A 68 12.73 -14.25 17.79
C ALA A 68 11.55 -14.13 18.76
N PRO A 69 11.76 -14.28 20.10
CA PRO A 69 10.65 -14.28 21.07
C PRO A 69 9.72 -13.06 20.99
N LEU A 70 10.25 -11.89 20.67
CA LEU A 70 9.47 -10.66 20.53
C LEU A 70 8.56 -10.71 19.28
N GLN A 71 9.05 -11.28 18.18
CA GLN A 71 8.28 -11.45 16.96
C GLN A 71 7.15 -12.46 17.14
N ALA A 72 7.45 -13.62 17.75
CA ALA A 72 6.45 -14.63 18.07
C ALA A 72 5.34 -14.07 18.98
N ARG A 73 5.69 -13.29 20.02
CA ARG A 73 4.70 -12.60 20.86
C ARG A 73 3.80 -11.67 20.07
N ARG A 74 4.34 -10.89 19.14
CA ARG A 74 3.53 -9.98 18.29
C ARG A 74 2.52 -10.74 17.43
N ILE A 75 2.91 -11.90 16.89
CA ILE A 75 1.99 -12.76 16.13
C ILE A 75 0.88 -13.31 17.02
N VAL A 76 1.22 -13.80 18.23
CA VAL A 76 0.23 -14.29 19.19
C VAL A 76 -0.76 -13.19 19.59
N GLU A 77 -0.27 -11.97 19.87
CA GLU A 77 -1.12 -10.83 20.20
C GLU A 77 -2.00 -10.40 19.02
N SER A 78 -1.47 -10.41 17.79
CA SER A 78 -2.23 -10.15 16.57
C SER A 78 -3.36 -11.17 16.39
N ALA A 79 -3.04 -12.46 16.49
CA ALA A 79 -4.02 -13.53 16.41
C ALA A 79 -5.09 -13.42 17.49
N ARG A 80 -4.70 -13.09 18.73
CA ARG A 80 -5.64 -12.90 19.83
C ARG A 80 -6.67 -11.82 19.53
N ARG A 81 -6.24 -10.66 19.02
CA ARG A 81 -7.16 -9.57 18.64
C ARG A 81 -8.14 -10.00 17.56
N GLU A 82 -7.65 -10.72 16.53
CA GLU A 82 -8.51 -11.24 15.47
C GLU A 82 -9.54 -12.24 16.00
N VAL A 83 -9.16 -13.09 16.96
CA VAL A 83 -10.07 -14.04 17.62
C VAL A 83 -11.09 -13.30 18.48
N GLU A 84 -10.67 -12.31 19.24
CA GLU A 84 -11.53 -11.54 20.14
C GLU A 84 -12.60 -10.79 19.34
N LEU A 85 -12.20 -10.04 18.32
CA LEU A 85 -13.13 -9.34 17.43
C LEU A 85 -14.00 -10.31 16.61
N GLY A 86 -13.41 -11.35 16.04
CA GLY A 86 -14.15 -12.31 15.21
C GLY A 86 -15.20 -13.12 15.97
N ARG A 87 -15.02 -13.34 17.28
CA ARG A 87 -16.00 -14.00 18.15
C ARG A 87 -17.05 -13.06 18.72
N GLY A 88 -16.65 -11.83 19.03
CA GLY A 88 -17.52 -10.83 19.67
C GLY A 88 -18.42 -10.06 18.70
N ALA A 89 -18.05 -10.01 17.44
CA ALA A 89 -18.67 -9.12 16.46
C ALA A 89 -19.47 -9.89 15.41
N GLY A 90 -20.54 -10.60 15.76
CA GLY A 90 -21.46 -11.21 14.79
C GLY A 90 -22.14 -10.17 13.86
N HIS A 91 -21.35 -9.26 13.28
CA HIS A 91 -21.82 -8.18 12.41
C HIS A 91 -21.62 -8.53 10.93
N PRO A 92 -22.62 -8.34 10.05
CA PRO A 92 -22.53 -8.74 8.64
C PRO A 92 -21.45 -8.02 7.84
N ARG A 93 -20.91 -6.90 8.36
CA ARG A 93 -19.82 -6.12 7.74
C ARG A 93 -18.44 -6.43 8.31
N LEU A 94 -18.30 -7.44 9.15
CA LEU A 94 -17.02 -7.97 9.61
C LEU A 94 -16.83 -9.39 9.12
N ILE A 95 -15.59 -9.78 8.84
CA ILE A 95 -15.28 -11.15 8.43
C ILE A 95 -15.54 -12.12 9.60
N GLY A 96 -16.28 -13.17 9.36
CA GLY A 96 -16.62 -14.17 10.38
C GLY A 96 -15.45 -15.12 10.67
N LEU A 97 -15.06 -15.22 11.94
CA LEU A 97 -14.13 -16.24 12.42
C LEU A 97 -14.94 -17.51 12.78
N LEU A 98 -14.60 -18.63 12.18
CA LEU A 98 -15.26 -19.91 12.38
C LEU A 98 -14.55 -20.74 13.44
N GLU A 99 -13.21 -20.76 13.42
CA GLU A 99 -12.38 -21.59 14.28
C GLU A 99 -10.98 -20.97 14.42
N SER A 100 -10.27 -21.28 15.51
CA SER A 100 -8.87 -20.96 15.68
C SER A 100 -8.17 -22.07 16.43
N PHE A 101 -6.96 -22.45 16.01
CA PHE A 101 -6.17 -23.48 16.65
C PHE A 101 -4.66 -23.29 16.42
N VAL A 102 -3.86 -24.02 17.18
CA VAL A 102 -2.42 -24.13 16.97
C VAL A 102 -2.16 -25.38 16.17
N LEU A 103 -1.41 -25.26 15.09
CA LEU A 103 -1.11 -26.37 14.19
C LEU A 103 -0.03 -27.26 14.77
N ALA A 104 -0.32 -28.55 14.89
CA ALA A 104 0.68 -29.58 15.10
C ALA A 104 1.09 -30.13 13.72
N SER A 105 2.35 -29.97 13.37
CA SER A 105 2.87 -30.32 12.03
C SER A 105 4.27 -30.93 12.14
N PRO A 106 4.37 -32.16 12.72
CA PRO A 106 5.67 -32.80 12.97
C PRO A 106 6.48 -33.02 11.68
N ASP A 107 5.79 -33.21 10.55
CA ASP A 107 6.42 -33.41 9.24
C ASP A 107 6.92 -32.08 8.61
N ARG A 108 6.58 -30.93 9.18
CA ARG A 108 6.96 -29.60 8.70
C ARG A 108 7.31 -28.70 9.89
N PRO A 109 8.57 -28.75 10.33
CA PRO A 109 9.04 -28.00 11.51
C PRO A 109 8.83 -26.48 11.42
N SER A 110 8.85 -25.92 10.21
CA SER A 110 8.57 -24.49 9.96
C SER A 110 7.14 -24.06 10.29
N LEU A 111 6.20 -25.00 10.33
CA LEU A 111 4.79 -24.78 10.62
C LEU A 111 4.36 -25.34 11.99
N GLU A 112 5.27 -26.01 12.70
CA GLU A 112 4.98 -26.48 14.05
C GLU A 112 4.69 -25.29 14.96
N GLY A 113 3.56 -25.35 15.68
CA GLY A 113 3.11 -24.26 16.53
C GLY A 113 2.51 -23.05 15.80
N ALA A 114 2.34 -23.10 14.46
CA ALA A 114 1.71 -22.03 13.72
C ALA A 114 0.26 -21.80 14.18
N ILE A 115 -0.15 -20.53 14.28
CA ILE A 115 -1.53 -20.17 14.61
C ILE A 115 -2.34 -20.17 13.34
N VAL A 116 -3.47 -20.87 13.36
CA VAL A 116 -4.41 -20.95 12.23
C VAL A 116 -5.73 -20.33 12.61
N LEU A 117 -6.17 -19.35 11.81
CA LEU A 117 -7.52 -18.79 11.88
C LEU A 117 -8.32 -19.29 10.68
N VAL A 118 -9.46 -19.91 10.96
CA VAL A 118 -10.40 -20.35 9.95
C VAL A 118 -11.51 -19.32 9.85
N MET A 119 -11.64 -18.72 8.69
CA MET A 119 -12.59 -17.62 8.46
C MET A 119 -13.53 -17.93 7.30
N GLU A 120 -14.67 -17.26 7.27
CA GLU A 120 -15.50 -17.27 6.07
C GLU A 120 -14.71 -16.81 4.86
N ARG A 121 -15.01 -17.37 3.69
CA ARG A 121 -14.29 -17.03 2.46
C ARG A 121 -15.01 -15.92 1.72
N ALA A 122 -14.32 -14.85 1.44
CA ALA A 122 -14.76 -13.80 0.53
C ALA A 122 -14.51 -14.18 -0.94
N ALA A 123 -15.18 -13.50 -1.85
CA ALA A 123 -14.99 -13.65 -3.30
C ALA A 123 -13.74 -12.92 -3.80
N GLY A 124 -13.31 -11.86 -3.10
CA GLY A 124 -12.13 -11.06 -3.44
C GLY A 124 -11.97 -9.87 -2.50
N SER A 125 -11.07 -8.97 -2.81
CA SER A 125 -10.80 -7.73 -2.07
C SER A 125 -11.24 -6.48 -2.86
N LEU A 126 -11.39 -5.36 -2.16
CA LEU A 126 -11.61 -4.07 -2.80
C LEU A 126 -10.38 -3.65 -3.63
N ARG A 127 -9.17 -4.04 -3.24
CA ARG A 127 -7.95 -3.79 -4.02
C ARG A 127 -8.05 -4.43 -5.40
N GLU A 128 -8.37 -5.72 -5.46
CA GLU A 128 -8.56 -6.43 -6.73
C GLU A 128 -9.64 -5.78 -7.60
N LEU A 129 -10.74 -5.32 -6.98
CA LEU A 129 -11.81 -4.62 -7.69
C LEU A 129 -11.36 -3.28 -8.28
N VAL A 130 -10.57 -2.50 -7.51
CA VAL A 130 -10.03 -1.19 -7.93
C VAL A 130 -9.01 -1.38 -9.04
N ASP A 131 -8.10 -2.34 -8.90
CA ASP A 131 -7.05 -2.64 -9.88
C ASP A 131 -7.63 -3.19 -11.20
N ALA A 132 -8.73 -3.93 -11.13
CA ALA A 132 -9.47 -4.39 -12.30
C ALA A 132 -10.23 -3.27 -13.03
N GLY A 133 -10.28 -2.05 -12.48
CA GLY A 133 -10.99 -0.91 -13.08
C GLY A 133 -12.49 -1.15 -13.26
N ALA A 134 -13.12 -1.97 -12.43
CA ALA A 134 -14.50 -2.39 -12.57
C ALA A 134 -15.47 -1.19 -12.57
N HIS A 135 -16.08 -0.90 -13.72
CA HIS A 135 -16.98 0.25 -13.93
C HIS A 135 -18.42 0.00 -13.49
N GLU A 136 -18.85 -1.26 -13.45
CA GLU A 136 -20.26 -1.66 -13.21
C GLU A 136 -20.63 -1.84 -11.74
N VAL A 137 -19.80 -1.36 -10.79
CA VAL A 137 -20.02 -1.53 -9.38
C VAL A 137 -20.64 -0.28 -8.77
N ASP A 138 -21.64 -0.43 -7.92
CA ASP A 138 -22.17 0.68 -7.08
C ASP A 138 -21.14 1.04 -6.00
N ARG A 139 -20.22 1.95 -6.37
CA ARG A 139 -19.15 2.44 -5.50
C ARG A 139 -19.68 3.08 -4.23
N GLY A 140 -20.84 3.76 -4.32
CA GLY A 140 -21.48 4.34 -3.15
C GLY A 140 -21.97 3.28 -2.15
N ARG A 141 -22.44 2.13 -2.63
CA ARG A 141 -22.81 1.00 -1.78
C ARG A 141 -21.58 0.38 -1.11
N LEU A 142 -20.45 0.29 -1.81
CA LEU A 142 -19.20 -0.19 -1.21
C LEU A 142 -18.75 0.72 -0.06
N VAL A 143 -18.68 2.03 -0.30
CA VAL A 143 -18.29 3.00 0.74
C VAL A 143 -19.26 2.97 1.92
N ALA A 144 -20.57 2.89 1.68
CA ALA A 144 -21.55 2.76 2.75
C ALA A 144 -21.29 1.49 3.59
N GLY A 145 -21.00 0.34 2.94
CA GLY A 145 -20.69 -0.88 3.65
C GLY A 145 -19.43 -0.80 4.51
N ILE A 146 -18.40 -0.08 4.05
CA ILE A 146 -17.20 0.19 4.87
C ILE A 146 -17.57 1.05 6.08
N CYS A 147 -18.35 2.11 5.89
CA CYS A 147 -18.82 2.96 6.99
C CYS A 147 -19.66 2.17 8.01
N GLU A 148 -20.54 1.26 7.57
CA GLU A 148 -21.32 0.39 8.46
C GLU A 148 -20.43 -0.48 9.34
N GLY A 149 -19.38 -1.10 8.75
CA GLY A 149 -18.40 -1.89 9.48
C GLY A 149 -17.59 -1.07 10.49
N LEU A 150 -17.08 0.10 10.08
CA LEU A 150 -16.35 1.01 10.96
C LEU A 150 -17.23 1.56 12.08
N ALA A 151 -18.48 1.94 11.79
CA ALA A 151 -19.43 2.41 12.78
C ALA A 151 -19.68 1.35 13.87
N HIS A 152 -19.77 0.08 13.48
CA HIS A 152 -19.89 -1.01 14.44
C HIS A 152 -18.63 -1.15 15.29
N LEU A 153 -17.42 -1.19 14.70
CA LEU A 153 -16.15 -1.28 15.42
C LEU A 153 -15.99 -0.14 16.42
N HIS A 154 -16.20 1.11 15.98
CA HIS A 154 -16.01 2.29 16.82
C HIS A 154 -17.00 2.33 17.99
N ARG A 155 -18.29 1.95 17.78
CA ARG A 155 -19.28 1.83 18.87
C ARG A 155 -18.94 0.72 19.85
N SER A 156 -18.29 -0.34 19.38
CA SER A 156 -17.82 -1.44 20.25
C SER A 156 -16.51 -1.10 20.97
N GLY A 157 -16.01 0.14 20.84
CA GLY A 157 -14.79 0.59 21.49
C GLY A 157 -13.50 0.18 20.80
N TRP A 158 -13.54 -0.21 19.51
CA TRP A 158 -12.38 -0.66 18.77
C TRP A 158 -12.00 0.31 17.64
N VAL A 159 -10.70 0.37 17.32
CA VAL A 159 -10.14 1.03 16.14
C VAL A 159 -9.51 -0.03 15.26
N HIS A 160 -9.74 0.00 13.96
CA HIS A 160 -9.16 -0.97 13.01
C HIS A 160 -7.64 -0.79 12.87
N ALA A 161 -7.18 0.45 12.78
CA ALA A 161 -5.80 0.90 12.76
C ALA A 161 -4.93 0.47 11.55
N ASP A 162 -5.44 -0.38 10.65
CA ASP A 162 -4.81 -0.76 9.36
C ASP A 162 -5.86 -0.90 8.25
N LEU A 163 -6.82 0.02 8.20
CA LEU A 163 -7.83 0.03 7.13
C LEU A 163 -7.19 0.37 5.79
N LYS A 164 -7.39 -0.51 4.81
CA LYS A 164 -6.90 -0.38 3.43
C LYS A 164 -7.73 -1.25 2.48
N PRO A 165 -7.69 -1.06 1.16
CA PRO A 165 -8.50 -1.83 0.21
C PRO A 165 -8.28 -3.35 0.28
N GLU A 166 -7.08 -3.81 0.63
CA GLU A 166 -6.77 -5.23 0.81
C GLU A 166 -7.54 -5.85 1.99
N ASN A 167 -7.82 -5.06 3.03
CA ASN A 167 -8.53 -5.47 4.23
C ASN A 167 -10.05 -5.24 4.15
N VAL A 168 -10.54 -4.73 3.01
CA VAL A 168 -11.95 -4.62 2.67
C VAL A 168 -12.30 -5.76 1.71
N LEU A 169 -12.88 -6.82 2.24
CA LEU A 169 -13.26 -7.99 1.47
C LEU A 169 -14.67 -7.86 0.90
N LEU A 170 -14.93 -8.57 -0.18
CA LEU A 170 -16.21 -8.58 -0.90
C LEU A 170 -16.79 -9.99 -0.88
N GLY A 171 -18.02 -10.14 -0.38
CA GLY A 171 -18.79 -11.36 -0.48
C GLY A 171 -19.19 -11.67 -1.94
N GLU A 172 -19.75 -12.86 -2.19
CA GLU A 172 -20.28 -13.25 -3.51
C GLU A 172 -21.40 -12.29 -3.99
N ASP A 173 -22.19 -11.77 -3.05
CA ASP A 173 -23.21 -10.76 -3.26
C ASP A 173 -22.66 -9.31 -3.35
N ARG A 174 -21.34 -9.17 -3.37
CA ARG A 174 -20.60 -7.89 -3.30
C ARG A 174 -20.87 -7.11 -2.00
N SER A 175 -21.30 -7.77 -0.95
CA SER A 175 -21.35 -7.17 0.39
C SER A 175 -19.92 -6.91 0.90
N VAL A 176 -19.74 -5.78 1.56
CA VAL A 176 -18.45 -5.41 2.17
C VAL A 176 -18.29 -6.12 3.50
N LYS A 177 -17.08 -6.62 3.78
CA LYS A 177 -16.67 -7.19 5.05
C LYS A 177 -15.27 -6.68 5.41
N LEU A 178 -15.11 -6.02 6.54
CA LEU A 178 -13.81 -5.63 7.07
C LEU A 178 -13.09 -6.86 7.63
N SER A 179 -11.78 -6.91 7.45
CA SER A 179 -10.94 -8.06 7.81
C SER A 179 -9.57 -7.60 8.29
N ASP A 180 -8.76 -8.54 8.76
CA ASP A 180 -7.39 -8.33 9.23
C ASP A 180 -7.29 -7.38 10.43
N PHE A 181 -7.85 -7.83 11.55
CA PHE A 181 -7.89 -7.08 12.81
C PHE A 181 -6.60 -7.23 13.65
N GLY A 182 -5.51 -7.70 13.06
CA GLY A 182 -4.25 -7.95 13.77
C GLY A 182 -3.62 -6.71 14.42
N LEU A 183 -3.90 -5.52 13.90
CA LEU A 183 -3.53 -4.23 14.48
C LEU A 183 -4.68 -3.51 15.18
N ALA A 184 -5.88 -4.08 15.18
CA ALA A 184 -7.01 -3.46 15.88
C ALA A 184 -6.70 -3.30 17.37
N THR A 185 -7.19 -2.22 17.97
CA THR A 185 -6.94 -1.93 19.36
C THR A 185 -8.19 -1.42 20.06
N GLU A 186 -8.36 -1.85 21.30
CA GLU A 186 -9.42 -1.35 22.17
C GLU A 186 -9.11 0.06 22.64
N LEU A 187 -10.16 0.88 22.73
CA LEU A 187 -10.05 2.25 23.22
C LEU A 187 -10.00 2.27 24.76
N THR A 188 -8.94 2.88 25.28
CA THR A 188 -8.84 3.31 26.68
C THR A 188 -9.16 4.79 26.74
N GLY A 189 -10.45 5.13 26.87
CA GLY A 189 -10.93 6.51 26.73
C GLY A 189 -11.03 6.95 25.26
N THR A 190 -10.24 7.94 24.83
CA THR A 190 -10.32 8.51 23.46
C THR A 190 -9.36 7.90 22.45
N HIS A 191 -8.49 6.98 22.86
CA HIS A 191 -7.44 6.41 22.03
C HIS A 191 -7.04 5.01 22.51
N GLY A 192 -6.46 4.22 21.60
CA GLY A 192 -5.75 2.99 21.89
C GLY A 192 -4.27 3.11 21.54
N HIS A 193 -3.54 2.01 21.68
CA HIS A 193 -2.12 1.93 21.34
C HIS A 193 -1.86 0.75 20.41
N VAL A 194 -1.06 0.98 19.37
CA VAL A 194 -0.66 -0.04 18.39
C VAL A 194 0.86 -0.09 18.25
N PRO A 195 1.43 -1.22 17.85
CA PRO A 195 2.83 -1.26 17.42
C PRO A 195 3.10 -0.22 16.32
N PRO A 196 4.36 0.21 16.10
CA PRO A 196 4.73 1.09 14.99
C PRO A 196 4.74 0.32 13.66
N LEU A 197 3.63 -0.32 13.34
CA LEU A 197 3.36 -1.15 12.17
C LEU A 197 2.13 -0.64 11.44
N GLY A 198 1.91 -1.12 10.23
CA GLY A 198 0.75 -0.80 9.40
C GLY A 198 1.16 -0.27 8.03
N THR A 199 0.18 -0.01 7.19
CA THR A 199 0.40 0.39 5.79
C THR A 199 0.56 1.89 5.68
N LEU A 200 1.79 2.34 5.41
CA LEU A 200 2.20 3.75 5.43
C LEU A 200 1.30 4.66 4.58
N ASP A 201 0.82 4.17 3.44
CA ASP A 201 0.00 4.94 2.50
C ASP A 201 -1.34 5.43 3.09
N TYR A 202 -1.80 4.79 4.16
CA TYR A 202 -3.07 5.11 4.83
C TYR A 202 -2.87 5.80 6.19
N PHE A 203 -1.63 6.18 6.52
CA PHE A 203 -1.34 6.87 7.78
C PHE A 203 -1.76 8.34 7.74
N PRO A 204 -2.51 8.83 8.76
CA PRO A 204 -2.80 10.23 8.91
C PRO A 204 -1.55 11.04 9.32
N PRO A 205 -1.55 12.37 9.12
CA PRO A 205 -0.39 13.22 9.41
C PRO A 205 0.17 13.08 10.82
N GLU A 206 -0.71 12.93 11.82
CA GLU A 206 -0.30 12.77 13.23
C GLU A 206 0.44 11.44 13.48
N ARG A 207 0.16 10.39 12.69
CA ARG A 207 0.80 9.08 12.88
C ARG A 207 2.25 9.06 12.37
N TRP A 208 2.57 9.89 11.39
CA TRP A 208 3.95 10.08 10.90
C TRP A 208 4.86 10.75 11.91
N ARG A 209 4.30 11.52 12.87
CA ARG A 209 5.02 12.28 13.90
C ARG A 209 4.81 11.74 15.29
N ALA A 210 4.01 10.68 15.43
CA ALA A 210 3.68 10.17 16.74
C ALA A 210 4.93 9.63 17.46
N PRO A 211 5.21 10.07 18.69
CA PRO A 211 6.30 9.50 19.45
C PRO A 211 5.98 8.03 19.77
N LEU A 212 6.99 7.19 19.70
CA LEU A 212 6.91 5.81 20.16
C LEU A 212 6.98 5.81 21.69
N GLY A 213 5.83 5.59 22.34
CA GLY A 213 5.76 5.38 23.78
C GLY A 213 6.00 3.92 24.16
N GLU A 214 6.07 3.63 25.46
CA GLU A 214 6.22 2.26 26.00
C GLU A 214 5.10 1.31 25.54
N LEU A 215 3.88 1.82 25.37
CA LEU A 215 2.71 1.07 24.92
C LEU A 215 2.57 1.01 23.40
N GLY A 216 3.45 1.70 22.66
CA GLY A 216 3.35 1.84 21.21
C GLY A 216 2.93 3.24 20.77
N VAL A 217 2.39 3.32 19.56
CA VAL A 217 1.90 4.56 18.94
C VAL A 217 0.43 4.75 19.26
N ARG A 218 0.06 5.97 19.66
CA ARG A 218 -1.33 6.32 19.95
C ARG A 218 -2.16 6.37 18.66
N VAL A 219 -3.34 5.74 18.69
CA VAL A 219 -4.30 5.73 17.56
C VAL A 219 -5.71 6.06 18.05
N ARG A 220 -6.50 6.73 17.20
CA ARG A 220 -7.89 7.13 17.46
C ARG A 220 -8.80 6.65 16.33
N PRO A 221 -10.13 6.56 16.51
CA PRO A 221 -11.08 6.27 15.43
C PRO A 221 -10.92 7.19 14.21
N THR A 222 -10.47 8.43 14.41
CA THR A 222 -10.18 9.39 13.34
C THR A 222 -9.04 8.95 12.40
N ALA A 223 -8.21 7.98 12.78
CA ALA A 223 -7.22 7.39 11.89
C ALA A 223 -7.88 6.48 10.84
N ASP A 224 -8.91 5.71 11.23
CA ASP A 224 -9.70 4.92 10.28
C ASP A 224 -10.52 5.82 9.35
N ILE A 225 -11.00 6.97 9.83
CA ILE A 225 -11.70 7.97 9.00
C ILE A 225 -10.74 8.55 7.95
N TRP A 226 -9.49 8.83 8.30
CA TRP A 226 -8.47 9.25 7.34
C TRP A 226 -8.24 8.18 6.27
N ALA A 227 -8.00 6.93 6.67
CA ALA A 227 -7.82 5.81 5.76
C ALA A 227 -9.04 5.61 4.83
N LEU A 228 -10.26 5.74 5.38
CA LEU A 228 -11.50 5.75 4.61
C LEU A 228 -11.50 6.86 3.55
N GLY A 229 -11.03 8.06 3.87
CA GLY A 229 -10.92 9.17 2.92
C GLY A 229 -10.02 8.83 1.73
N ILE A 230 -8.87 8.20 1.97
CA ILE A 230 -7.98 7.71 0.90
C ILE A 230 -8.70 6.64 0.07
N ILE A 231 -9.36 5.66 0.71
CA ILE A 231 -10.10 4.60 0.03
C ILE A 231 -11.23 5.18 -0.85
N ILE A 232 -11.99 6.16 -0.35
CA ILE A 232 -13.03 6.82 -1.16
C ILE A 232 -12.41 7.42 -2.42
N HIS A 233 -11.29 8.13 -2.28
CA HIS A 233 -10.60 8.70 -3.44
C HIS A 233 -10.16 7.61 -4.42
N GLU A 234 -9.47 6.56 -3.96
CA GLU A 234 -9.01 5.45 -4.79
C GLU A 234 -10.16 4.74 -5.53
N VAL A 235 -11.27 4.50 -4.84
CA VAL A 235 -12.48 3.87 -5.43
C VAL A 235 -13.04 4.69 -6.58
N PHE A 236 -13.05 6.03 -6.49
CA PHE A 236 -13.60 6.89 -7.54
C PHE A 236 -12.56 7.38 -8.55
N ALA A 237 -11.28 7.41 -8.17
CA ALA A 237 -10.15 7.78 -9.01
C ALA A 237 -9.37 6.56 -9.58
N TYR A 238 -10.00 5.37 -9.60
CA TYR A 238 -9.44 4.15 -10.19
C TYR A 238 -8.04 3.80 -9.68
N GLY A 239 -7.87 3.82 -8.36
CA GLY A 239 -6.61 3.51 -7.69
C GLY A 239 -5.66 4.69 -7.51
N GLY A 240 -6.02 5.88 -8.01
CA GLY A 240 -5.22 7.09 -7.81
C GLY A 240 -5.22 7.54 -6.35
N SER A 241 -4.02 7.80 -5.78
CA SER A 241 -3.88 8.38 -4.44
C SER A 241 -4.12 9.90 -4.46
N PRO A 242 -4.76 10.48 -3.43
CA PRO A 242 -4.87 11.94 -3.29
C PRO A 242 -3.53 12.60 -2.93
N PHE A 243 -2.53 11.81 -2.53
CA PHE A 243 -1.21 12.30 -2.19
C PHE A 243 -0.17 11.83 -3.22
N PRO A 244 0.54 12.77 -3.89
CA PRO A 244 1.52 12.42 -4.92
C PRO A 244 2.75 11.76 -4.32
N GLY A 245 3.32 10.80 -5.04
CA GLY A 245 4.56 10.13 -4.66
C GLY A 245 4.68 8.74 -5.28
N ALA A 246 5.87 8.42 -5.80
CA ALA A 246 6.14 7.13 -6.41
C ALA A 246 6.37 6.00 -5.38
N THR A 247 6.67 6.37 -4.13
CA THR A 247 6.91 5.43 -3.03
C THR A 247 6.01 5.76 -1.85
N PRO A 248 5.75 4.82 -0.94
CA PRO A 248 5.03 5.09 0.30
C PRO A 248 5.63 6.25 1.11
N MET A 249 6.95 6.32 1.19
CA MET A 249 7.66 7.41 1.88
C MET A 249 7.43 8.76 1.21
N ALA A 250 7.46 8.84 -0.13
CA ALA A 250 7.19 10.07 -0.86
C ALA A 250 5.71 10.52 -0.67
N ARG A 251 4.77 9.57 -0.67
CA ARG A 251 3.37 9.87 -0.34
C ARG A 251 3.20 10.33 1.11
N GLY A 252 3.92 9.70 2.05
CA GLY A 252 3.95 10.12 3.45
C GLY A 252 4.51 11.54 3.63
N ALA A 253 5.54 11.92 2.87
CA ALA A 253 6.02 13.30 2.85
C ALA A 253 4.94 14.27 2.36
N ALA A 254 4.22 13.93 1.28
CA ALA A 254 3.10 14.73 0.79
C ALA A 254 1.96 14.85 1.81
N VAL A 255 1.67 13.79 2.57
CA VAL A 255 0.72 13.79 3.69
C VAL A 255 1.17 14.77 4.77
N GLN A 256 2.46 14.79 5.12
CA GLN A 256 3.00 15.70 6.14
C GLN A 256 2.99 17.15 5.66
N GLU A 257 3.35 17.42 4.40
CA GLU A 257 3.24 18.76 3.79
C GLU A 257 1.81 19.30 3.86
N TYR A 258 0.85 18.46 3.48
CA TYR A 258 -0.58 18.77 3.59
C TYR A 258 -1.00 19.02 5.05
N GLY A 259 -0.63 18.12 5.96
CA GLY A 259 -0.95 18.24 7.39
C GLY A 259 -0.36 19.47 8.07
N GLN A 260 0.65 20.10 7.47
CA GLN A 260 1.29 21.35 7.92
C GLN A 260 0.76 22.59 7.20
N GLY A 261 -0.20 22.43 6.28
CA GLY A 261 -0.74 23.52 5.48
C GLY A 261 0.21 24.05 4.39
N ARG A 262 1.32 23.35 4.10
CA ARG A 262 2.28 23.75 3.07
C ARG A 262 1.87 23.31 1.65
N ALA A 263 1.02 22.31 1.54
CA ALA A 263 0.49 21.84 0.26
C ALA A 263 -1.04 21.70 0.32
N PRO A 264 -1.77 21.99 -0.76
CA PRO A 264 -3.20 21.75 -0.82
C PRO A 264 -3.50 20.26 -1.03
N LEU A 265 -4.69 19.80 -0.57
CA LEU A 265 -5.21 18.50 -0.94
C LEU A 265 -5.53 18.47 -2.44
N ARG A 266 -4.96 17.51 -3.14
CA ARG A 266 -5.18 17.33 -4.59
C ARG A 266 -6.09 16.14 -4.82
N MET A 267 -7.27 16.40 -5.37
CA MET A 267 -8.23 15.35 -5.69
C MET A 267 -8.39 15.22 -7.20
N ASP A 268 -8.49 13.99 -7.67
CA ASP A 268 -8.76 13.70 -9.07
C ASP A 268 -10.13 14.26 -9.49
N GLN A 269 -10.22 14.79 -10.69
CA GLN A 269 -11.46 15.31 -11.23
C GLN A 269 -12.49 14.22 -11.53
N ALA A 270 -12.07 12.97 -11.70
CA ALA A 270 -12.95 11.82 -11.84
C ALA A 270 -13.79 11.55 -10.58
N VAL A 271 -13.35 12.01 -9.40
CA VAL A 271 -14.12 11.89 -8.16
C VAL A 271 -15.33 12.84 -8.21
N PRO A 272 -16.59 12.34 -8.18
CA PRO A 272 -17.76 13.20 -8.26
C PRO A 272 -17.86 14.20 -7.10
N PRO A 273 -18.50 15.36 -7.28
CA PRO A 273 -18.49 16.45 -6.29
C PRO A 273 -18.91 16.06 -4.87
N PHE A 274 -19.95 15.25 -4.72
CA PHE A 274 -20.39 14.75 -3.40
C PHE A 274 -19.27 13.93 -2.71
N TRP A 275 -18.69 12.98 -3.44
CA TRP A 275 -17.62 12.11 -2.91
C TRP A 275 -16.34 12.89 -2.65
N ARG A 276 -16.05 13.92 -3.46
CA ARG A 276 -14.93 14.83 -3.23
C ARG A 276 -15.08 15.62 -1.93
N ALA A 277 -16.27 16.13 -1.64
CA ALA A 277 -16.55 16.81 -0.38
C ALA A 277 -16.41 15.85 0.82
N LEU A 278 -16.95 14.62 0.70
CA LEU A 278 -16.83 13.61 1.74
C LEU A 278 -15.36 13.22 1.98
N THR A 279 -14.59 13.04 0.91
CA THR A 279 -13.15 12.77 0.99
C THR A 279 -12.39 13.89 1.69
N ALA A 280 -12.71 15.17 1.37
CA ALA A 280 -12.06 16.32 2.00
C ALA A 280 -12.27 16.34 3.52
N ASP A 281 -13.50 16.03 3.97
CA ASP A 281 -13.85 15.97 5.40
C ASP A 281 -13.09 14.83 6.10
N CYS A 282 -13.03 13.65 5.46
CA CYS A 282 -12.26 12.51 5.97
C CYS A 282 -10.75 12.79 6.01
N LEU A 283 -10.23 13.57 5.07
CA LEU A 283 -8.82 13.94 4.98
C LEU A 283 -8.51 15.30 5.62
N ALA A 284 -9.37 15.82 6.51
CA ALA A 284 -9.04 17.02 7.28
C ALA A 284 -7.71 16.84 8.03
N PRO A 285 -6.81 17.85 8.05
CA PRO A 285 -5.39 17.68 8.39
C PRO A 285 -5.11 17.27 9.84
N THR A 286 -6.01 17.57 10.77
CA THR A 286 -5.84 17.23 12.19
C THR A 286 -6.92 16.26 12.68
N HIS A 287 -6.62 15.48 13.72
CA HIS A 287 -7.60 14.56 14.27
C HIS A 287 -8.82 15.27 14.88
N GLU A 288 -8.64 16.49 15.40
CA GLU A 288 -9.74 17.31 15.93
C GLU A 288 -10.67 17.76 14.81
N ALA A 289 -10.13 18.18 13.67
CA ALA A 289 -10.93 18.57 12.50
C ALA A 289 -11.69 17.38 11.90
N ARG A 290 -11.16 16.15 12.03
CA ARG A 290 -11.83 14.92 11.60
C ARG A 290 -12.85 14.39 12.60
N ALA A 291 -12.76 14.76 13.88
CA ALA A 291 -13.61 14.20 14.95
C ALA A 291 -15.12 14.31 14.69
N PRO A 292 -15.66 15.37 14.07
CA PRO A 292 -17.09 15.45 13.72
C PRO A 292 -17.52 14.46 12.62
N HIS A 293 -16.58 13.97 11.81
CA HIS A 293 -16.84 13.11 10.65
C HIS A 293 -16.73 11.64 11.04
N THR A 294 -17.63 11.17 11.92
CA THR A 294 -17.68 9.76 12.33
C THR A 294 -18.24 8.88 11.21
N ALA A 295 -17.98 7.58 11.28
CA ALA A 295 -18.52 6.63 10.30
C ALA A 295 -20.05 6.68 10.22
N GLU A 296 -20.74 6.90 11.35
CA GLU A 296 -22.20 7.10 11.39
C GLU A 296 -22.62 8.38 10.69
N SER A 297 -21.93 9.51 10.94
CA SER A 297 -22.27 10.79 10.29
C SER A 297 -22.08 10.72 8.78
N LEU A 298 -21.05 10.00 8.32
CA LEU A 298 -20.80 9.76 6.90
C LEU A 298 -21.91 8.88 6.28
N LEU A 299 -22.37 7.83 6.99
CA LEU A 299 -23.47 6.99 6.53
C LEU A 299 -24.77 7.77 6.33
N VAL A 300 -25.12 8.63 7.27
CA VAL A 300 -26.31 9.51 7.15
C VAL A 300 -26.22 10.38 5.90
N ARG A 301 -25.05 10.96 5.63
CA ARG A 301 -24.83 11.81 4.45
C ARG A 301 -24.91 11.01 3.14
N ILE A 302 -24.35 9.79 3.12
CA ILE A 302 -24.39 8.89 1.95
C ILE A 302 -25.83 8.46 1.68
N ALA A 303 -26.60 8.10 2.70
CA ALA A 303 -28.01 7.73 2.58
C ALA A 303 -28.84 8.89 1.99
N ALA A 304 -28.71 10.09 2.56
CA ALA A 304 -29.39 11.28 2.06
C ALA A 304 -29.03 11.61 0.59
N HIS A 305 -27.75 11.43 0.21
CA HIS A 305 -27.32 11.62 -1.19
C HIS A 305 -27.96 10.62 -2.15
N ARG A 306 -28.13 9.35 -1.72
CA ARG A 306 -28.74 8.30 -2.53
C ARG A 306 -30.26 8.45 -2.68
N GLU A 307 -30.93 9.00 -1.68
CA GLU A 307 -32.38 9.24 -1.68
C GLU A 307 -32.76 10.53 -2.43
N ALA A 308 -31.82 11.44 -2.67
CA ALA A 308 -32.07 12.71 -3.34
C ALA A 308 -32.66 12.51 -4.75
N PRO A 309 -33.82 13.17 -5.08
CA PRO A 309 -34.45 13.03 -6.38
C PRO A 309 -33.51 13.55 -7.48
N GLY A 310 -32.94 12.64 -8.30
CA GLY A 310 -32.08 12.99 -9.43
C GLY A 310 -30.73 12.28 -9.50
N ALA A 311 -30.27 11.60 -8.46
CA ALA A 311 -29.00 10.88 -8.48
C ALA A 311 -28.97 9.72 -9.48
N GLY A 312 -30.13 9.06 -9.75
CA GLY A 312 -30.23 7.94 -10.70
C GLY A 312 -30.53 8.34 -12.15
N ARG A 313 -31.01 9.56 -12.41
CA ARG A 313 -31.45 9.98 -13.76
C ARG A 313 -30.38 10.72 -14.58
N ARG A 314 -29.37 11.32 -13.93
CA ARG A 314 -28.27 12.02 -14.63
C ARG A 314 -27.28 11.08 -15.30
N GLY A 315 -27.05 9.89 -14.72
CA GLY A 315 -26.19 8.86 -15.33
C GLY A 315 -26.77 8.25 -16.62
N ALA A 316 -28.10 8.10 -16.71
CA ALA A 316 -28.76 7.58 -17.90
C ALA A 316 -28.83 8.63 -19.05
N ARG A 317 -28.96 9.93 -18.73
CA ARG A 317 -28.98 11.01 -19.74
C ARG A 317 -27.58 11.35 -20.26
N ALA A 318 -26.52 11.22 -19.44
CA ALA A 318 -25.16 11.43 -19.91
C ALA A 318 -24.69 10.31 -20.87
N ARG A 319 -25.18 9.08 -20.69
CA ARG A 319 -24.89 7.96 -21.63
C ARG A 319 -25.59 8.11 -22.98
N ALA A 320 -26.75 8.76 -23.05
CA ALA A 320 -27.46 9.04 -24.29
C ALA A 320 -26.83 10.21 -25.09
N ALA A 321 -26.18 11.16 -24.43
CA ALA A 321 -25.53 12.31 -25.06
C ALA A 321 -24.16 11.96 -25.67
N VAL A 322 -23.42 11.00 -25.12
CA VAL A 322 -22.10 10.59 -25.64
C VAL A 322 -22.22 9.69 -26.89
N LEU A 323 -23.33 9.00 -27.06
CA LEU A 323 -23.59 8.19 -28.28
C LEU A 323 -24.03 9.02 -29.49
N ALA A 324 -24.43 10.26 -29.33
CA ALA A 324 -24.89 11.13 -30.39
C ALA A 324 -23.79 12.00 -31.04
N THR A 325 -22.59 12.12 -30.42
CA THR A 325 -21.49 12.96 -30.93
C THR A 325 -20.35 12.20 -31.61
N ALA A 326 -20.45 10.88 -31.73
CA ALA A 326 -19.39 10.06 -32.34
C ALA A 326 -19.55 9.84 -33.87
N LEU A 327 -20.50 10.51 -34.54
CA LEU A 327 -20.81 10.28 -35.96
C LEU A 327 -20.52 11.48 -36.90
N TYR A 328 -19.85 12.53 -36.45
CA TYR A 328 -19.44 13.62 -37.32
C TYR A 328 -18.00 14.05 -37.07
N GLY A 329 -17.07 13.63 -37.93
CA GLY A 329 -15.71 14.16 -37.89
C GLY A 329 -14.63 13.29 -38.52
N ILE A 330 -14.82 12.84 -39.75
CA ILE A 330 -13.70 12.40 -40.59
C ILE A 330 -13.75 13.24 -41.88
N ALA A 331 -12.88 14.23 -41.97
CA ALA A 331 -12.36 14.73 -43.26
C ALA A 331 -11.25 15.77 -43.04
N GLY A 332 -10.08 15.47 -43.59
CA GLY A 332 -9.15 16.48 -44.12
C GLY A 332 -8.02 16.97 -43.17
N ALA A 333 -6.79 16.60 -43.38
CA ALA A 333 -5.84 17.16 -44.31
C ALA A 333 -4.42 16.62 -44.06
N THR A 334 -3.84 16.10 -45.10
CA THR A 334 -2.41 15.82 -45.28
C THR A 334 -1.64 17.13 -45.55
N LEU A 335 -0.37 17.20 -45.17
CA LEU A 335 0.78 17.72 -45.93
C LEU A 335 2.01 17.94 -45.03
N SER A 336 3.01 17.11 -45.22
CA SER A 336 4.42 17.36 -45.61
C SER A 336 5.18 18.51 -45.00
N SER A 337 6.35 18.23 -44.41
CA SER A 337 7.63 18.63 -45.01
C SER A 337 8.82 18.26 -44.14
N ASP A 338 9.80 17.62 -44.74
CA ASP A 338 11.17 17.37 -44.28
C ASP A 338 11.96 18.65 -44.01
N ALA A 339 12.80 18.61 -42.99
CA ALA A 339 14.00 19.44 -42.96
C ALA A 339 15.10 18.77 -42.11
N VAL A 340 16.01 18.14 -42.80
CA VAL A 340 17.36 17.73 -42.30
C VAL A 340 18.17 18.99 -42.01
N ARG A 341 18.75 19.08 -40.82
CA ARG A 341 19.85 20.01 -40.54
C ARG A 341 20.98 19.31 -39.78
N ALA A 342 22.13 19.35 -40.44
CA ALA A 342 23.43 18.90 -39.98
C ALA A 342 23.92 19.71 -38.73
N GLY A 343 24.54 18.98 -37.79
CA GLY A 343 25.20 19.58 -36.62
C GLY A 343 26.66 20.00 -36.92
N PRO A 344 27.22 20.92 -36.14
CA PRO A 344 28.60 21.36 -36.26
C PRO A 344 29.61 20.44 -35.58
N PRO A 345 30.91 20.53 -35.92
CA PRO A 345 31.95 19.56 -35.59
C PRO A 345 32.43 19.63 -34.14
N ALA A 346 32.94 18.51 -33.65
CA ALA A 346 33.49 18.34 -32.33
C ALA A 346 34.84 19.09 -32.14
N PRO A 347 35.15 19.62 -30.95
CA PRO A 347 36.46 20.11 -30.60
C PRO A 347 37.40 18.99 -30.09
N PRO A 348 38.71 19.20 -30.12
CA PRO A 348 39.74 18.17 -30.04
C PRO A 348 40.00 17.61 -28.64
N ASP A 349 40.51 16.41 -28.63
CA ASP A 349 41.01 15.61 -27.50
C ASP A 349 41.87 16.42 -26.51
N ARG A 350 41.53 16.30 -25.22
CA ARG A 350 42.45 16.55 -24.11
C ARG A 350 42.81 15.24 -23.41
N ALA A 351 44.08 15.00 -23.39
CA ALA A 351 44.76 13.88 -22.82
C ALA A 351 44.53 13.68 -21.32
N GLY A 352 44.40 12.43 -20.92
CA GLY A 352 44.89 11.92 -19.64
C GLY A 352 44.06 12.21 -18.40
N ALA A 353 42.77 11.83 -18.37
CA ALA A 353 42.05 11.67 -17.12
C ALA A 353 41.86 10.19 -16.83
N ALA A 354 42.17 9.74 -15.59
CA ALA A 354 41.83 8.41 -15.12
C ALA A 354 40.35 8.11 -15.42
N PRO A 355 39.98 6.84 -15.72
CA PRO A 355 38.59 6.51 -16.05
C PRO A 355 37.66 7.03 -14.96
N PRO A 356 36.53 7.67 -15.32
CA PRO A 356 35.59 8.22 -14.34
C PRO A 356 35.09 7.08 -13.45
N ARG A 357 35.30 7.25 -12.14
CA ARG A 357 34.74 6.34 -11.16
C ARG A 357 33.23 6.45 -11.24
N THR A 358 32.52 5.35 -11.43
CA THR A 358 31.08 5.32 -11.56
C THR A 358 30.47 4.35 -10.56
N VAL A 359 29.21 4.56 -10.25
CA VAL A 359 28.39 3.67 -9.44
C VAL A 359 27.09 3.38 -10.20
N GLN A 360 26.70 2.10 -10.27
CA GLN A 360 25.44 1.71 -10.88
C GLN A 360 24.34 1.70 -9.81
N VAL A 361 23.23 2.38 -10.09
CA VAL A 361 22.07 2.46 -9.21
C VAL A 361 21.39 1.08 -9.11
N TYR A 362 21.10 0.68 -7.89
CA TYR A 362 20.42 -0.59 -7.58
C TYR A 362 19.09 -0.29 -6.87
N ASN A 363 18.00 -0.77 -7.44
CA ASN A 363 16.71 -0.80 -6.76
C ASN A 363 16.47 -2.21 -6.23
N ALA A 364 16.22 -2.35 -4.92
CA ALA A 364 15.99 -3.63 -4.28
C ALA A 364 14.63 -4.24 -4.64
N GLU A 365 13.63 -3.42 -5.05
CA GLU A 365 12.33 -3.89 -5.50
C GLU A 365 12.46 -4.73 -6.79
N ARG A 366 12.02 -5.99 -6.75
CA ARG A 366 12.15 -6.95 -7.85
C ARG A 366 11.45 -6.46 -9.13
N ASP A 367 10.25 -5.91 -8.99
CA ASP A 367 9.43 -5.41 -10.10
C ASP A 367 10.07 -4.24 -10.84
N CYS A 368 11.07 -3.60 -10.23
CA CYS A 368 11.77 -2.45 -10.77
C CYS A 368 13.12 -2.80 -11.43
N ARG A 369 13.63 -4.02 -11.26
CA ARG A 369 14.97 -4.42 -11.74
C ARG A 369 15.03 -4.77 -13.22
N GLY A 370 13.98 -5.34 -13.77
CA GLY A 370 13.94 -5.81 -15.17
C GLY A 370 13.28 -4.84 -16.14
N ARG A 371 12.95 -3.62 -15.72
CA ARG A 371 12.18 -2.66 -16.52
C ARG A 371 13.09 -1.73 -17.30
N ALA A 372 12.85 -1.63 -18.60
CA ALA A 372 13.49 -0.63 -19.47
C ALA A 372 12.77 0.73 -19.43
N ASP A 373 11.51 0.77 -18.96
CA ASP A 373 10.73 2.00 -18.79
C ASP A 373 11.13 2.71 -17.49
N ARG A 374 11.23 4.04 -17.54
CA ARG A 374 11.47 4.87 -16.37
C ARG A 374 10.16 5.10 -15.59
N ALA A 375 9.50 4.03 -15.18
CA ALA A 375 8.26 4.12 -14.42
C ALA A 375 8.47 4.96 -13.14
N PRO A 376 7.68 5.99 -12.87
CA PRO A 376 7.86 6.88 -11.71
C PRO A 376 7.91 6.13 -10.37
N ARG A 377 7.14 5.05 -10.23
CA ARG A 377 7.11 4.21 -9.03
C ARG A 377 8.44 3.51 -8.73
N CYS A 378 9.29 3.32 -9.75
CA CYS A 378 10.59 2.66 -9.63
C CYS A 378 11.75 3.64 -9.49
N SER A 379 11.46 4.94 -9.38
CA SER A 379 12.48 5.96 -9.21
C SER A 379 13.02 6.02 -7.78
N LEU A 380 14.32 6.25 -7.65
CA LEU A 380 14.98 6.47 -6.37
C LEU A 380 15.35 7.94 -6.21
N GLY A 381 15.21 8.47 -5.00
CA GLY A 381 15.68 9.79 -4.63
C GLY A 381 17.19 9.79 -4.35
N LEU A 382 17.80 10.96 -4.38
CA LEU A 382 19.18 11.21 -3.96
C LEU A 382 19.16 12.27 -2.85
N ALA A 383 19.91 12.06 -1.77
CA ALA A 383 19.94 13.03 -0.67
C ALA A 383 20.74 14.30 -1.02
N ILE A 384 20.34 15.42 -0.43
CA ILE A 384 21.10 16.68 -0.45
C ILE A 384 22.27 16.58 0.52
N ASP A 385 22.03 16.03 1.70
CA ASP A 385 22.99 15.90 2.81
C ASP A 385 22.93 14.47 3.39
N PRO A 386 24.06 13.72 3.39
CA PRO A 386 24.09 12.33 3.81
C PRO A 386 23.97 12.12 5.32
N VAL A 387 24.10 13.17 6.15
CA VAL A 387 24.02 13.08 7.63
C VAL A 387 22.67 13.51 8.18
N ARG A 388 21.81 14.09 7.34
CA ARG A 388 20.44 14.43 7.72
C ARG A 388 19.50 13.25 7.45
N PRO A 389 18.38 13.16 8.19
CA PRO A 389 17.34 12.18 7.92
C PRO A 389 16.93 12.19 6.43
N TYR A 390 16.78 11.02 5.84
CA TYR A 390 16.41 10.85 4.43
C TYR A 390 14.93 11.15 4.22
N THR A 391 14.56 12.41 4.32
CA THR A 391 13.21 12.96 4.18
C THR A 391 13.06 13.71 2.85
N ALA A 392 11.83 14.09 2.49
CA ALA A 392 11.55 14.84 1.27
C ALA A 392 12.32 16.19 1.21
N GLU A 393 12.59 16.80 2.36
CA GLU A 393 13.36 18.06 2.46
C GLU A 393 14.86 17.85 2.19
N ASN A 394 15.33 16.61 2.34
CA ASN A 394 16.70 16.21 2.13
C ASN A 394 16.89 15.43 0.82
N VAL A 395 15.98 15.54 -0.15
CA VAL A 395 16.06 14.84 -1.44
C VAL A 395 16.03 15.85 -2.59
N VAL A 396 16.99 15.71 -3.54
CA VAL A 396 17.00 16.53 -4.75
C VAL A 396 15.83 16.19 -5.68
N PRO A 397 15.34 17.13 -6.51
CA PRO A 397 14.25 16.86 -7.45
C PRO A 397 14.58 15.79 -8.49
N THR A 398 15.86 15.62 -8.82
CA THR A 398 16.33 14.62 -9.78
C THR A 398 16.10 13.22 -9.26
N ARG A 399 15.57 12.34 -10.13
CA ARG A 399 15.32 10.93 -9.85
C ARG A 399 16.24 10.05 -10.66
N VAL A 400 16.57 8.88 -10.10
CA VAL A 400 17.39 7.85 -10.75
C VAL A 400 16.66 6.50 -10.72
N TRP A 401 17.01 5.59 -11.63
CA TRP A 401 16.36 4.29 -11.79
C TRP A 401 17.38 3.18 -11.69
N HIS A 402 16.91 1.97 -11.45
CA HIS A 402 17.76 0.78 -11.49
C HIS A 402 18.56 0.71 -12.80
N GLY A 403 19.85 0.50 -12.70
CA GLY A 403 20.74 0.44 -13.86
C GLY A 403 21.34 1.78 -14.30
N ASP A 404 20.84 2.93 -13.81
CA ASP A 404 21.48 4.22 -14.09
C ASP A 404 22.93 4.23 -13.60
N VAL A 405 23.84 4.77 -14.41
CA VAL A 405 25.27 4.86 -14.08
C VAL A 405 25.59 6.32 -13.76
N LEU A 406 26.03 6.55 -12.54
CA LEU A 406 26.35 7.89 -12.03
C LEU A 406 27.84 8.04 -11.79
N GLY A 407 28.44 9.16 -12.23
CA GLY A 407 29.79 9.54 -11.86
C GLY A 407 29.89 9.77 -10.35
N THR A 408 30.95 9.28 -9.70
CA THR A 408 31.15 9.46 -8.26
C THR A 408 32.58 9.90 -7.96
N ASP A 409 32.73 10.74 -6.91
CA ASP A 409 33.99 11.35 -6.55
C ASP A 409 34.56 10.81 -5.23
N CYS A 410 33.70 10.69 -4.21
CA CYS A 410 34.09 10.39 -2.84
C CYS A 410 32.92 9.77 -2.05
N GLN A 411 33.17 9.31 -0.84
CA GLN A 411 32.19 8.68 0.04
C GLN A 411 32.21 9.31 1.45
N VAL A 412 31.11 9.15 2.17
CA VAL A 412 30.99 9.34 3.62
C VAL A 412 30.61 8.01 4.24
N ARG A 413 31.19 7.64 5.39
CA ARG A 413 30.94 6.36 6.06
C ARG A 413 29.95 6.45 7.22
N ASP A 414 29.85 7.62 7.81
CA ASP A 414 29.07 7.85 9.04
C ASP A 414 27.84 8.75 8.75
N GLY A 415 27.19 8.51 7.62
CA GLY A 415 25.93 9.18 7.28
C GLY A 415 24.71 8.54 7.93
N GLU A 416 23.54 9.07 7.62
CA GLU A 416 22.25 8.50 8.07
C GLU A 416 22.12 7.01 7.67
N THR A 417 21.62 6.20 8.60
CA THR A 417 21.44 4.77 8.35
C THR A 417 20.25 4.52 7.41
N ILE A 418 20.53 3.99 6.23
CA ILE A 418 19.48 3.56 5.30
C ILE A 418 19.34 2.05 5.32
N ILE A 419 18.09 1.62 5.31
CA ILE A 419 17.68 0.22 5.19
C ILE A 419 16.95 0.10 3.86
N ASP A 420 17.34 -0.86 3.02
CA ASP A 420 16.63 -1.14 1.76
C ASP A 420 15.52 -2.20 1.96
N GLU A 421 14.80 -2.52 0.90
CA GLU A 421 13.70 -3.49 0.90
C GLU A 421 14.16 -4.95 1.11
N GLU A 422 15.48 -5.21 1.09
CA GLU A 422 16.11 -6.50 1.42
C GLU A 422 16.74 -6.49 2.81
N ASP A 423 16.34 -5.55 3.71
CA ASP A 423 16.85 -5.34 5.06
C ASP A 423 18.38 -5.11 5.15
N ARG A 424 19.02 -4.77 4.03
CA ARG A 424 20.43 -4.39 4.06
C ARG A 424 20.58 -2.99 4.60
N ARG A 425 21.50 -2.82 5.55
CA ARG A 425 21.75 -1.55 6.24
C ARG A 425 23.09 -0.97 5.84
N SER A 426 23.15 0.34 5.69
CA SER A 426 24.42 1.05 5.48
C SER A 426 24.33 2.49 5.96
N THR A 427 25.41 2.95 6.58
CA THR A 427 25.68 4.36 6.90
C THR A 427 26.56 5.02 5.85
N ARG A 428 27.04 4.23 4.85
CA ARG A 428 27.91 4.71 3.78
C ARG A 428 27.09 5.35 2.66
N TRP A 429 27.58 6.52 2.17
CA TRP A 429 27.00 7.27 1.08
C TRP A 429 28.04 7.64 0.05
N PHE A 430 27.64 7.64 -1.23
CA PHE A 430 28.47 8.05 -2.35
C PHE A 430 28.02 9.41 -2.87
N ARG A 431 28.97 10.37 -2.99
CA ARG A 431 28.68 11.64 -3.67
C ARG A 431 28.63 11.39 -5.17
N VAL A 432 27.48 11.60 -5.78
CA VAL A 432 27.24 11.34 -7.21
C VAL A 432 26.99 12.64 -7.96
N ARG A 433 27.39 12.68 -9.24
CA ARG A 433 27.13 13.78 -10.15
C ARG A 433 25.78 13.58 -10.83
N LEU A 434 24.98 14.63 -10.89
CA LEU A 434 23.68 14.59 -11.54
C LEU A 434 23.83 14.78 -13.05
N PRO A 435 23.14 13.99 -13.89
CA PRO A 435 23.34 13.97 -15.33
C PRO A 435 22.85 15.24 -16.06
N SER A 436 21.93 16.01 -15.51
CA SER A 436 21.49 17.34 -16.00
C SER A 436 20.37 17.85 -15.08
N GLY A 437 20.32 19.12 -14.75
CA GLY A 437 19.25 19.71 -13.96
C GLY A 437 19.63 21.07 -13.36
N PRO A 438 18.66 21.80 -12.79
CA PRO A 438 18.94 22.94 -11.94
C PRO A 438 19.75 22.47 -10.72
N GLU A 439 20.61 23.33 -10.19
CA GLU A 439 21.42 23.06 -9.00
C GLU A 439 20.64 22.35 -7.87
N PRO A 440 21.27 21.41 -7.13
CA PRO A 440 22.71 21.14 -7.02
C PRO A 440 23.24 20.15 -8.09
N ARG A 441 24.51 20.33 -8.51
CA ARG A 441 25.18 19.45 -9.49
C ARG A 441 25.62 18.11 -8.93
N THR A 442 25.59 17.94 -7.62
CA THR A 442 25.93 16.71 -6.90
C THR A 442 24.86 16.39 -5.89
N ALA A 443 24.70 15.10 -5.60
CA ALA A 443 23.81 14.59 -4.58
C ALA A 443 24.40 13.32 -3.96
N TRP A 444 23.68 12.68 -3.03
CA TRP A 444 24.18 11.53 -2.31
C TRP A 444 23.31 10.30 -2.54
N LEU A 445 23.96 9.20 -2.93
CA LEU A 445 23.36 7.89 -3.11
C LEU A 445 23.76 6.98 -1.94
N PRO A 446 22.82 6.41 -1.15
CA PRO A 446 23.17 5.46 -0.10
C PRO A 446 23.74 4.16 -0.69
N ALA A 447 24.75 3.58 -0.05
CA ALA A 447 25.46 2.41 -0.57
C ALA A 447 24.58 1.16 -0.71
N VAL A 448 23.46 1.07 0.00
CA VAL A 448 22.45 -0.01 -0.19
C VAL A 448 21.76 0.10 -1.55
N ARG A 449 21.75 1.30 -2.17
CA ARG A 449 21.21 1.56 -3.50
C ARG A 449 22.25 1.53 -4.61
N ALA A 450 23.42 0.94 -4.36
CA ALA A 450 24.50 0.76 -5.32
C ALA A 450 24.76 -0.73 -5.55
N LYS A 451 24.83 -1.15 -6.83
CA LYS A 451 25.13 -2.53 -7.19
C LYS A 451 26.57 -2.90 -6.82
N GLU A 452 27.49 -1.98 -7.02
CA GLU A 452 28.90 -2.14 -6.72
C GLU A 452 29.32 -1.11 -5.66
N ARG A 453 30.31 -1.47 -4.85
CA ARG A 453 30.85 -0.60 -3.81
C ARG A 453 32.28 -0.21 -4.18
N PRO A 454 32.48 0.79 -5.05
CA PRO A 454 33.79 1.21 -5.44
C PRO A 454 34.61 1.70 -4.24
N ALA A 455 35.91 1.43 -4.24
CA ALA A 455 36.83 2.03 -3.27
C ALA A 455 37.03 3.51 -3.60
N LEU A 456 36.41 4.37 -2.83
CA LEU A 456 36.45 5.82 -2.99
C LEU A 456 37.17 6.46 -1.81
N PRO A 457 37.86 7.62 -2.04
CA PRO A 457 38.37 8.43 -0.95
C PRO A 457 37.22 8.98 -0.11
N GLU A 458 37.49 9.33 1.13
CA GLU A 458 36.52 10.09 1.92
C GLU A 458 36.36 11.51 1.38
N CYS A 459 35.16 12.04 1.48
CA CYS A 459 34.89 13.40 1.07
C CYS A 459 35.51 14.37 2.08
N PRO A 460 36.10 15.49 1.60
CA PRO A 460 36.68 16.50 2.48
C PRO A 460 35.60 17.21 3.32
#